data_676a05cee86a92e9ce0565e90b375c2c
#
_entry.id   676a05cee86a92e9ce0565e90b375c2c
#
_cell.length_a   1.000
_cell.length_b   1.000
_cell.length_c   1.000
_cell.angle_alpha   90.00
_cell.angle_beta   90.00
_cell.angle_gamma   90.00
#
_symmetry.space_group_name_H-M   'P 1'
#
loop_
_entity.id
_entity.type
_entity.pdbx_description
1 polymer ?
#
loop_
_entity_poly.entity_id
_entity_poly.type
_entity_poly.pdbx_seq_one_letter_code
_entity_poly.pdbx_strand_id
1 'polypeptide(L)'
;MKKVLVIGCPGSGKSTLSRALQKRTQLPLFYLDRMNWNPDRTTVEREVFRKRLQAVLQQEEWIIDGNYASTMELRLQACDTVIFLDYPTQLCL
;
A
#
# COMPACT_ATOMS: atom_id res chain seq x y z
N MET A 1 -3.44 -15.02 -5.52
CA MET A 1 -3.02 -13.83 -4.77
C MET A 1 -1.66 -13.36 -5.28
N LYS A 2 -1.67 -12.46 -6.23
CA LYS A 2 -0.43 -11.90 -6.79
C LYS A 2 -0.34 -10.40 -6.61
N LYS A 3 -1.47 -9.70 -6.63
CA LYS A 3 -1.54 -8.24 -6.51
C LYS A 3 -2.40 -7.91 -5.31
N VAL A 4 -1.76 -7.68 -4.18
CA VAL A 4 -2.45 -7.53 -2.90
C VAL A 4 -2.40 -6.09 -2.44
N LEU A 5 -3.56 -5.57 -2.08
CA LEU A 5 -3.69 -4.24 -1.50
C LEU A 5 -4.06 -4.38 -0.02
N VAL A 6 -3.24 -3.80 0.85
CA VAL A 6 -3.50 -3.80 2.29
C VAL A 6 -3.87 -2.40 2.72
N ILE A 7 -5.07 -2.24 3.23
CA ILE A 7 -5.58 -0.96 3.70
C ILE A 7 -6.13 -1.11 5.12
N GLY A 8 -6.16 -0.03 5.86
CA GLY A 8 -6.64 -0.06 7.23
C GLY A 8 -6.11 1.11 8.02
N CYS A 9 -6.59 1.28 9.24
CA CYS A 9 -6.21 2.40 10.07
C CYS A 9 -4.77 2.28 10.57
N PRO A 10 -4.06 3.41 10.74
CA PRO A 10 -2.77 3.40 11.42
C PRO A 10 -2.89 2.76 12.80
N GLY A 11 -1.93 1.92 13.16
CA GLY A 11 -1.95 1.24 14.44
C GLY A 11 -2.81 -0.02 14.48
N SER A 12 -3.41 -0.42 13.36
CA SER A 12 -4.26 -1.61 13.28
C SER A 12 -3.49 -2.92 13.08
N GLY A 13 -2.15 -2.86 13.10
CA GLY A 13 -1.34 -4.02 12.78
C GLY A 13 -1.12 -4.23 11.29
N LYS A 14 -1.47 -3.24 10.48
CA LYS A 14 -1.38 -3.31 9.02
C LYS A 14 0.03 -3.62 8.55
N SER A 15 1.04 -2.95 9.10
CA SER A 15 2.43 -3.18 8.72
C SER A 15 2.90 -4.58 9.12
N THR A 16 2.46 -5.06 10.27
CA THR A 16 2.79 -6.41 10.73
C THR A 16 2.19 -7.45 9.80
N LEU A 17 0.93 -7.25 9.40
CA LEU A 17 0.28 -8.15 8.45
C LEU A 17 0.96 -8.13 7.10
N SER A 18 1.29 -6.93 6.60
CA SER A 18 1.96 -6.80 5.31
C SER A 18 3.29 -7.54 5.28
N ARG A 19 4.07 -7.42 6.34
CA ARG A 19 5.35 -8.14 6.45
C ARG A 19 5.15 -9.65 6.55
N ALA A 20 4.13 -10.09 7.27
CA ALA A 20 3.82 -11.50 7.37
C ALA A 20 3.39 -12.07 6.02
N LEU A 21 2.59 -11.33 5.27
CA LEU A 21 2.18 -11.72 3.92
C LEU A 21 3.38 -11.79 2.99
N GLN A 22 4.29 -10.82 3.05
CA GLN A 22 5.49 -10.85 2.23
C GLN A 22 6.32 -12.10 2.52
N LYS A 23 6.47 -12.43 3.80
CA LYS A 23 7.26 -13.58 4.20
C LYS A 23 6.64 -14.88 3.72
N ARG A 24 5.31 -14.98 3.73
CA ARG A 24 4.61 -16.19 3.31
C ARG A 24 4.52 -16.34 1.80
N THR A 25 4.27 -15.24 1.09
CA THR A 25 4.04 -15.25 -0.35
C THR A 25 5.28 -14.95 -1.16
N GLN A 26 6.27 -14.32 -0.54
CA GLN A 26 7.49 -13.82 -1.18
C GLN A 26 7.20 -12.76 -2.24
N LEU A 27 6.05 -12.13 -2.18
CA LEU A 27 5.72 -11.01 -3.06
C LEU A 27 6.47 -9.75 -2.61
N PRO A 28 6.87 -8.88 -3.55
CA PRO A 28 7.51 -7.63 -3.17
C PRO A 28 6.53 -6.72 -2.42
N LEU A 29 7.00 -6.12 -1.34
CA LEU A 29 6.18 -5.25 -0.49
C LEU A 29 6.59 -3.80 -0.68
N PHE A 30 5.60 -2.95 -0.98
CA PHE A 30 5.77 -1.52 -1.16
C PHE A 30 4.93 -0.76 -0.15
N TYR A 31 5.55 0.20 0.53
CA TYR A 31 4.85 1.09 1.43
C TYR A 31 4.60 2.42 0.73
N LEU A 32 3.33 2.83 0.63
CA LEU A 32 2.98 4.09 -0.02
C LEU A 32 3.62 5.29 0.68
N ASP A 33 3.70 5.26 2.00
CA ASP A 33 4.33 6.33 2.74
C ASP A 33 5.76 6.58 2.28
N ARG A 34 6.51 5.50 2.07
CA ARG A 34 7.90 5.61 1.63
C ARG A 34 8.01 6.12 0.21
N MET A 35 7.05 5.80 -0.64
CA MET A 35 7.04 6.29 -2.02
C MET A 35 6.74 7.78 -2.11
N ASN A 36 6.10 8.32 -1.07
CA ASN A 36 5.74 9.73 -1.02
C ASN A 36 6.86 10.62 -0.45
N TRP A 37 7.99 10.06 -0.08
CA TRP A 37 9.09 10.81 0.53
C TRP A 37 10.35 10.72 -0.31
N ASN A 38 11.03 11.86 -0.42
CA ASN A 38 12.37 11.91 -0.99
C ASN A 38 13.42 11.60 0.08
N PRO A 39 14.67 11.26 -0.31
CA PRO A 39 15.72 11.02 0.68
C PRO A 39 16.00 12.19 1.61
N ASP A 40 15.72 13.42 1.19
CA ASP A 40 15.90 14.62 2.00
C ASP A 40 14.68 14.91 2.91
N ARG A 41 13.73 13.96 3.00
CA ARG A 41 12.52 14.05 3.81
C ARG A 41 11.50 15.06 3.32
N THR A 42 11.63 15.54 2.09
CA THR A 42 10.56 16.32 1.47
C THR A 42 9.58 15.38 0.79
N THR A 43 8.33 15.81 0.66
CA THR A 43 7.34 15.02 -0.08
C THR A 43 7.58 15.16 -1.58
N VAL A 44 7.31 14.09 -2.33
CA VAL A 44 7.41 14.14 -3.79
C VAL A 44 6.19 14.85 -4.37
N GLU A 45 6.34 15.38 -5.56
CA GLU A 45 5.21 15.93 -6.29
C GLU A 45 4.18 14.85 -6.60
N ARG A 46 2.92 15.24 -6.72
CA ARG A 46 1.84 14.31 -6.99
C ARG A 46 2.09 13.49 -8.25
N GLU A 47 2.59 14.11 -9.31
CA GLU A 47 2.88 13.40 -10.54
C GLU A 47 3.98 12.36 -10.37
N VAL A 48 5.02 12.69 -9.61
CA VAL A 48 6.12 11.77 -9.36
C VAL A 48 5.62 10.59 -8.56
N PHE A 49 4.81 10.84 -7.53
CA PHE A 49 4.21 9.78 -6.74
C PHE A 49 3.36 8.84 -7.60
N ARG A 50 2.52 9.41 -8.47
CA ARG A 50 1.68 8.60 -9.36
C ARG A 50 2.50 7.76 -10.32
N LYS A 51 3.58 8.31 -10.87
CA LYS A 51 4.46 7.57 -11.77
C LYS A 51 5.12 6.40 -11.06
N ARG A 52 5.60 6.63 -9.83
CA ARG A 52 6.19 5.56 -9.01
C ARG A 52 5.17 4.46 -8.75
N LEU A 53 3.96 4.85 -8.38
CA LEU A 53 2.89 3.91 -8.11
C LEU A 53 2.51 3.13 -9.37
N GLN A 54 2.37 3.80 -10.50
CA GLN A 54 2.03 3.13 -11.75
C GLN A 54 3.07 2.10 -12.14
N ALA A 55 4.35 2.41 -11.93
CA ALA A 55 5.42 1.45 -12.20
C ALA A 55 5.27 0.19 -11.35
N VAL A 56 4.88 0.33 -10.09
CA VAL A 56 4.61 -0.81 -9.22
C VAL A 56 3.39 -1.58 -9.69
N LEU A 57 2.30 -0.88 -10.02
CA LEU A 57 1.06 -1.51 -10.45
C LEU A 57 1.20 -2.33 -11.73
N GLN A 58 2.16 -1.97 -12.57
CA GLN A 58 2.43 -2.72 -13.80
C GLN A 58 3.20 -4.01 -13.58
N GLN A 59 3.76 -4.21 -12.41
CA GLN A 59 4.43 -5.46 -12.07
C GLN A 59 3.39 -6.57 -11.91
N GLU A 60 3.81 -7.80 -12.16
CA GLU A 60 2.90 -8.95 -12.08
C GLU A 60 2.54 -9.33 -10.65
N GLU A 61 3.41 -8.99 -9.70
CA GLU A 61 3.24 -9.36 -8.31
C GLU A 61 3.65 -8.21 -7.41
N TRP A 62 2.83 -7.90 -6.41
CA TRP A 62 3.14 -6.89 -5.42
C TRP A 62 2.19 -6.95 -4.23
N ILE A 63 2.67 -6.42 -3.10
CA ILE A 63 1.84 -6.07 -1.94
C ILE A 63 2.01 -4.57 -1.74
N ILE A 64 0.92 -3.83 -1.75
CA ILE A 64 0.95 -2.38 -1.51
C ILE A 64 0.24 -2.09 -0.20
N ASP A 65 0.95 -1.49 0.74
CA ASP A 65 0.45 -1.09 2.05
C ASP A 65 0.26 0.42 2.07
N GLY A 66 -0.97 0.87 2.24
CA GLY A 66 -1.26 2.30 2.34
C GLY A 66 -2.71 2.65 2.07
N ASN A 67 -3.10 3.82 2.57
CA ASN A 67 -4.49 4.28 2.55
C ASN A 67 -4.74 5.49 1.64
N TYR A 68 -3.75 5.98 0.92
CA TYR A 68 -3.90 7.24 0.16
C TYR A 68 -5.14 7.20 -0.74
N ALA A 69 -6.14 8.01 -0.37
CA ALA A 69 -7.42 8.02 -1.07
C ALA A 69 -7.30 8.49 -2.51
N SER A 70 -6.37 9.40 -2.79
CA SER A 70 -6.19 9.95 -4.13
C SER A 70 -5.79 8.92 -5.17
N THR A 71 -5.21 7.80 -4.75
CA THR A 71 -4.79 6.72 -5.66
C THR A 71 -5.56 5.42 -5.41
N MET A 72 -6.53 5.45 -4.50
CA MET A 72 -7.25 4.23 -4.11
C MET A 72 -7.92 3.56 -5.29
N GLU A 73 -8.57 4.32 -6.15
CA GLU A 73 -9.27 3.75 -7.29
C GLU A 73 -8.32 3.05 -8.25
N LEU A 74 -7.15 3.65 -8.53
CA LEU A 74 -6.15 3.03 -9.38
C LEU A 74 -5.68 1.70 -8.78
N ARG A 75 -5.44 1.68 -7.48
CA ARG A 75 -4.96 0.48 -6.81
C ARG A 75 -6.02 -0.61 -6.76
N LEU A 76 -7.27 -0.23 -6.51
CA LEU A 76 -8.38 -1.18 -6.48
C LEU A 76 -8.60 -1.83 -7.84
N GLN A 77 -8.46 -1.07 -8.92
CA GLN A 77 -8.61 -1.62 -10.27
C GLN A 77 -7.49 -2.59 -10.62
N ALA A 78 -6.30 -2.38 -10.08
CA ALA A 78 -5.13 -3.19 -10.42
C ALA A 78 -4.97 -4.43 -9.57
N CYS A 79 -5.51 -4.45 -8.35
CA CYS A 79 -5.31 -5.55 -7.42
C CYS A 79 -6.23 -6.73 -7.69
N ASP A 80 -5.80 -7.92 -7.30
CA ASP A 80 -6.64 -9.12 -7.31
C ASP A 80 -7.14 -9.48 -5.91
N THR A 81 -6.59 -8.86 -4.87
CA THR A 81 -6.93 -9.14 -3.49
C THR A 81 -6.85 -7.86 -2.67
N VAL A 82 -7.89 -7.59 -1.90
CA VAL A 82 -7.89 -6.47 -0.96
C VAL A 82 -8.02 -7.02 0.44
N ILE A 83 -7.08 -6.63 1.31
CA ILE A 83 -7.16 -6.96 2.72
C ILE A 83 -7.43 -5.67 3.48
N PHE A 84 -8.57 -5.62 4.13
CA PHE A 84 -9.00 -4.44 4.87
C PHE A 84 -8.96 -4.74 6.37
N LEU A 85 -8.08 -4.04 7.08
CA LEU A 85 -7.97 -4.16 8.53
C LEU A 85 -8.86 -3.11 9.18
N ASP A 86 -10.00 -3.54 9.64
CA ASP A 86 -10.98 -2.68 10.28
C ASP A 86 -11.12 -3.09 11.75
N TYR A 87 -10.66 -2.21 12.63
CA TYR A 87 -10.86 -2.45 14.05
C TYR A 87 -12.25 -1.98 14.44
N PRO A 88 -12.96 -2.75 15.26
CA PRO A 88 -14.27 -2.32 15.76
C PRO A 88 -14.20 -1.16 16.73
N THR A 89 -13.01 -0.75 17.14
CA THR A 89 -12.82 0.38 18.01
C THR A 89 -12.71 1.68 17.22
N GLN A 90 -12.90 2.78 17.90
CA GLN A 90 -12.89 4.10 17.26
C GLN A 90 -11.50 4.64 16.98
N LEU A 91 -10.49 3.82 17.13
CA LEU A 91 -9.10 4.26 16.98
C LEU A 91 -8.74 4.69 15.57
N CYS A 92 -9.56 4.32 14.59
CA CYS A 92 -9.33 4.68 13.21
C CYS A 92 -9.84 6.07 12.83
N LEU A 93 -10.40 6.78 13.74
CA LEU A 93 -10.86 8.14 13.52
C LEU A 93 -9.71 9.15 13.67
#